data_177c05590bf6c848cd112bf3ed5846cc
#
_entry.id   177c05590bf6c848cd112bf3ed5846cc
#
_cell.length_a   1.000
_cell.length_b   1.000
_cell.length_c   1.000
_cell.angle_alpha   90.00
_cell.angle_beta   90.00
_cell.angle_gamma   90.00
#
_symmetry.space_group_name_H-M   'P 1'
#
loop_
_entity.id
_entity.type
_entity.pdbx_description
1 polymer ?
#
loop_
_entity_poly.entity_id
_entity_poly.type
_entity_poly.pdbx_seq_one_letter_code
_entity_poly.pdbx_strand_id
1 'polypeptide(L)'
;SIHIYIGSDILLNSLILLNKKNNTIELPYTNIDFFLNEVVQKLEQKGYALAKLKLTNIKKDKHTLYADLKFESEQKRKLNSILIRQSENTQSKKFPKNYLTQINKKYKNSIFNQKTVEQIHQDFKSFGFVNQVKYPEILFTKDSTRIYVYLEKKNSNTFDGFVGFSNNETKKITLNGYLDLKLENILVSGETLSLYWKTDGNDQKTFKASIELPYLFKTPIGLKTQIQVFRQDTTFQNTKTAIDLSYFANYNTRFYLGYQGTESSDIQNLNSNLISDFNNSFITTSFDFTKPETNNLTFPIKSKIFASIGIGKRKTNTLSESSENKQFLVNIQATHTFYLNKKNSIYINSQNNYLKSNHYITNELFRFGGFNSVRGFAENSL
;
A
#
# COMPACT_ATOMS: atom_id res chain seq x y z
N SER A 1 44.34 -21.84 19.02
CA SER A 1 42.98 -21.54 19.53
C SER A 1 43.04 -20.39 20.56
N ILE A 2 41.89 -19.80 20.81
CA ILE A 2 41.68 -18.86 21.90
C ILE A 2 40.60 -19.38 22.84
N HIS A 3 40.84 -19.31 24.12
CA HIS A 3 39.89 -19.59 25.18
C HIS A 3 39.36 -18.27 25.75
N ILE A 4 38.06 -18.00 25.60
CA ILE A 4 37.42 -16.78 26.05
C ILE A 4 36.52 -17.08 27.24
N TYR A 5 36.87 -16.51 28.40
CA TYR A 5 36.00 -16.57 29.59
C TYR A 5 34.91 -15.52 29.50
N ILE A 6 33.64 -15.96 29.56
CA ILE A 6 32.45 -15.10 29.36
C ILE A 6 31.98 -14.51 30.71
N GLY A 7 32.38 -15.11 31.82
CA GLY A 7 31.87 -14.74 33.14
C GLY A 7 30.48 -15.27 33.44
N SER A 8 29.86 -14.69 34.45
CA SER A 8 28.52 -15.08 34.96
C SER A 8 27.38 -14.18 34.47
N ASP A 9 27.64 -13.29 33.50
CA ASP A 9 26.60 -12.40 33.00
C ASP A 9 25.47 -13.19 32.32
N ILE A 10 24.24 -13.04 32.86
CA ILE A 10 23.06 -13.81 32.43
C ILE A 10 22.70 -13.48 30.99
N LEU A 11 22.80 -12.21 30.58
CA LEU A 11 22.43 -11.77 29.22
C LEU A 11 23.39 -12.36 28.20
N LEU A 12 24.72 -12.21 28.40
CA LEU A 12 25.73 -12.79 27.52
C LEU A 12 25.59 -14.31 27.42
N ASN A 13 25.39 -14.95 28.57
CA ASN A 13 25.21 -16.40 28.62
C ASN A 13 23.99 -16.88 27.85
N SER A 14 22.90 -16.10 27.79
CA SER A 14 21.72 -16.43 27.02
C SER A 14 21.88 -16.25 25.51
N LEU A 15 22.82 -15.41 25.07
CA LEU A 15 23.06 -15.08 23.65
C LEU A 15 24.09 -15.97 22.97
N ILE A 16 25.02 -16.48 23.77
CA ILE A 16 26.11 -17.31 23.27
C ILE A 16 25.69 -18.77 23.36
N LEU A 17 25.38 -19.36 22.18
CA LEU A 17 24.89 -20.74 22.05
C LEU A 17 25.99 -21.79 21.86
N LEU A 18 27.27 -21.35 21.85
CA LEU A 18 28.40 -22.26 21.68
C LEU A 18 28.59 -23.17 22.89
N ASN A 19 29.17 -24.36 22.67
CA ASN A 19 29.50 -25.27 23.74
C ASN A 19 30.44 -24.60 24.75
N LYS A 20 29.94 -24.43 25.98
CA LYS A 20 30.68 -23.81 27.08
C LYS A 20 31.16 -24.86 28.04
N LYS A 21 32.43 -24.80 28.35
CA LYS A 21 33.02 -25.58 29.43
C LYS A 21 33.45 -24.58 30.52
N ASN A 22 32.88 -24.63 31.71
CA ASN A 22 33.17 -23.71 32.81
C ASN A 22 33.09 -22.20 32.41
N ASN A 23 32.00 -21.78 31.70
CA ASN A 23 31.82 -20.43 31.18
C ASN A 23 32.93 -19.96 30.24
N THR A 24 33.68 -20.87 29.66
CA THR A 24 34.75 -20.59 28.68
C THR A 24 34.37 -21.19 27.33
N ILE A 25 34.59 -20.47 26.27
CA ILE A 25 34.45 -20.91 24.87
C ILE A 25 35.83 -21.04 24.25
N GLU A 26 35.99 -22.08 23.44
CA GLU A 26 37.15 -22.25 22.61
C GLU A 26 36.82 -21.94 21.14
N LEU A 27 37.65 -21.08 20.53
CA LEU A 27 37.46 -20.68 19.13
C LEU A 27 38.78 -20.70 18.38
N PRO A 28 38.80 -20.97 17.06
CA PRO A 28 39.93 -20.64 16.22
C PRO A 28 40.22 -19.14 16.28
N TYR A 29 41.53 -18.77 16.28
CA TYR A 29 41.94 -17.39 16.33
C TYR A 29 41.36 -16.54 15.20
N THR A 30 41.21 -17.10 14.03
CA THR A 30 40.62 -16.44 12.84
C THR A 30 39.13 -16.10 12.98
N ASN A 31 38.43 -16.66 13.95
CA ASN A 31 36.97 -16.50 14.12
C ASN A 31 36.62 -15.52 15.25
N ILE A 32 37.60 -14.88 15.87
CA ILE A 32 37.35 -13.95 17.00
C ILE A 32 36.48 -12.78 16.58
N ASP A 33 36.83 -12.11 15.49
CA ASP A 33 36.09 -10.94 15.02
C ASP A 33 34.65 -11.30 14.61
N PHE A 34 34.49 -12.44 13.96
CA PHE A 34 33.17 -12.95 13.60
C PHE A 34 32.32 -13.22 14.84
N PHE A 35 32.88 -13.88 15.84
CA PHE A 35 32.21 -14.17 17.10
C PHE A 35 31.80 -12.90 17.84
N LEU A 36 32.72 -11.95 18.02
CA LEU A 36 32.42 -10.69 18.72
C LEU A 36 31.33 -9.90 17.99
N ASN A 37 31.40 -9.81 16.67
CA ASN A 37 30.38 -9.14 15.85
C ASN A 37 29.02 -9.82 15.95
N GLU A 38 28.97 -11.14 15.93
CA GLU A 38 27.72 -11.90 16.09
C GLU A 38 27.06 -11.61 17.45
N VAL A 39 27.85 -11.58 18.53
CA VAL A 39 27.32 -11.27 19.87
C VAL A 39 26.83 -9.83 19.95
N VAL A 40 27.57 -8.86 19.39
CA VAL A 40 27.15 -7.45 19.32
C VAL A 40 25.85 -7.30 18.54
N GLN A 41 25.70 -7.98 17.41
CA GLN A 41 24.47 -7.94 16.63
C GLN A 41 23.28 -8.53 17.41
N LYS A 42 23.46 -9.62 18.14
CA LYS A 42 22.42 -10.19 19.00
C LYS A 42 22.03 -9.26 20.14
N LEU A 43 23.00 -8.54 20.72
CA LEU A 43 22.73 -7.52 21.76
C LEU A 43 21.94 -6.34 21.16
N GLU A 44 22.36 -5.85 20.00
CA GLU A 44 21.69 -4.79 19.27
C GLU A 44 20.23 -5.16 18.95
N GLN A 45 19.99 -6.36 18.44
CA GLN A 45 18.63 -6.86 18.15
C GLN A 45 17.72 -6.87 19.41
N LYS A 46 18.31 -7.08 20.58
CA LYS A 46 17.59 -7.01 21.87
C LYS A 46 17.42 -5.59 22.42
N GLY A 47 17.96 -4.59 21.73
CA GLY A 47 17.85 -3.17 22.07
C GLY A 47 19.05 -2.58 22.82
N TYR A 48 20.13 -3.32 22.96
CA TYR A 48 21.38 -2.82 23.53
C TYR A 48 22.29 -2.22 22.44
N ALA A 49 21.78 -1.20 21.78
CA ALA A 49 22.41 -0.59 20.59
C ALA A 49 23.79 0.06 20.87
N LEU A 50 24.10 0.37 22.11
CA LEU A 50 25.37 0.98 22.54
C LEU A 50 26.26 0.00 23.31
N ALA A 51 25.93 -1.29 23.29
CA ALA A 51 26.73 -2.32 23.94
C ALA A 51 28.13 -2.42 23.35
N LYS A 52 29.10 -2.59 24.22
CA LYS A 52 30.52 -2.75 23.86
C LYS A 52 31.04 -4.07 24.40
N LEU A 53 31.74 -4.81 23.56
CA LEU A 53 32.47 -6.01 23.92
C LEU A 53 33.96 -5.76 23.75
N LYS A 54 34.73 -6.17 24.71
CA LYS A 54 36.21 -6.08 24.68
C LYS A 54 36.79 -7.37 25.22
N LEU A 55 37.89 -7.82 24.61
CA LEU A 55 38.76 -8.86 25.18
C LEU A 55 39.76 -8.16 26.09
N THR A 56 39.87 -8.62 27.32
CA THR A 56 40.78 -8.11 28.33
C THR A 56 41.60 -9.27 28.90
N ASN A 57 42.65 -8.94 29.66
CA ASN A 57 43.51 -9.94 30.32
C ASN A 57 44.10 -10.99 29.36
N ILE A 58 44.46 -10.56 28.14
CA ILE A 58 44.98 -11.48 27.12
C ILE A 58 46.30 -12.04 27.55
N LYS A 59 46.37 -13.36 27.70
CA LYS A 59 47.60 -14.11 28.05
C LYS A 59 47.85 -15.18 27.00
N LYS A 60 49.11 -15.40 26.67
CA LYS A 60 49.56 -16.45 25.78
C LYS A 60 50.26 -17.54 26.58
N ASP A 61 49.78 -18.76 26.43
CA ASP A 61 50.48 -19.95 26.96
C ASP A 61 50.71 -20.91 25.81
N LYS A 62 52.03 -21.13 25.50
CA LYS A 62 52.49 -21.94 24.34
C LYS A 62 51.75 -21.55 23.02
N HIS A 63 50.77 -22.32 22.59
CA HIS A 63 50.02 -22.13 21.35
C HIS A 63 48.56 -21.69 21.58
N THR A 64 48.17 -21.40 22.82
CA THR A 64 46.80 -21.03 23.19
C THR A 64 46.80 -19.64 23.76
N LEU A 65 45.80 -18.85 23.36
CA LEU A 65 45.48 -17.55 23.96
C LEU A 65 44.33 -17.73 24.97
N TYR A 66 44.42 -16.99 26.05
CA TYR A 66 43.35 -16.86 27.06
C TYR A 66 42.95 -15.41 27.15
N ALA A 67 41.66 -15.13 27.21
CA ALA A 67 41.14 -13.77 27.35
C ALA A 67 39.81 -13.77 28.14
N ASP A 68 39.54 -12.66 28.79
CA ASP A 68 38.27 -12.40 29.44
C ASP A 68 37.40 -11.54 28.51
N LEU A 69 36.11 -11.90 28.34
CA LEU A 69 35.15 -11.09 27.62
C LEU A 69 34.54 -10.06 28.57
N LYS A 70 34.95 -8.81 28.44
CA LYS A 70 34.33 -7.71 29.15
C LYS A 70 33.14 -7.16 28.39
N PHE A 71 31.98 -7.13 29.03
CA PHE A 71 30.76 -6.60 28.52
C PHE A 71 30.37 -5.31 29.24
N GLU A 72 30.19 -4.24 28.48
CA GLU A 72 29.66 -2.98 28.97
C GLU A 72 28.31 -2.75 28.30
N SER A 73 27.21 -2.91 29.03
CA SER A 73 25.86 -2.62 28.54
C SER A 73 25.42 -1.26 29.06
N GLU A 74 24.96 -0.43 28.15
CA GLU A 74 24.09 0.69 28.50
C GLU A 74 22.63 0.21 28.63
N GLN A 75 21.75 1.13 28.97
CA GLN A 75 20.32 0.83 29.08
C GLN A 75 19.75 0.33 27.75
N LYS A 76 18.79 -0.59 27.85
CA LYS A 76 18.02 -1.04 26.70
C LYS A 76 17.27 0.13 26.08
N ARG A 77 17.49 0.38 24.80
CA ARG A 77 16.94 1.51 24.07
C ARG A 77 15.59 1.19 23.44
N LYS A 78 14.66 2.12 23.59
CA LYS A 78 13.37 2.11 22.90
C LYS A 78 13.25 3.37 22.07
N LEU A 79 12.53 3.28 20.93
CA LEU A 79 12.28 4.43 20.10
C LEU A 79 11.25 5.36 20.76
N ASN A 80 11.61 6.62 20.94
CA ASN A 80 10.74 7.63 21.55
C ASN A 80 9.92 8.38 20.49
N SER A 81 10.55 8.81 19.40
CA SER A 81 9.86 9.56 18.35
C SER A 81 10.60 9.53 17.02
N ILE A 82 9.82 9.69 15.96
CA ILE A 82 10.29 9.95 14.61
C ILE A 82 9.99 11.40 14.27
N LEU A 83 10.99 12.13 13.83
CA LEU A 83 10.94 13.54 13.49
C LEU A 83 11.26 13.72 12.01
N ILE A 84 10.50 14.57 11.34
CA ILE A 84 10.71 14.86 9.92
C ILE A 84 11.48 16.15 9.78
N ARG A 85 12.47 16.13 8.91
CA ARG A 85 13.21 17.28 8.44
C ARG A 85 12.94 17.47 6.95
N GLN A 86 12.51 18.66 6.57
CA GLN A 86 12.32 19.05 5.18
C GLN A 86 13.20 20.25 4.88
N SER A 87 13.70 20.37 3.65
CA SER A 87 14.51 21.49 3.22
C SER A 87 13.68 22.78 3.29
N GLU A 88 14.22 23.83 3.92
CA GLU A 88 13.55 25.12 4.08
C GLU A 88 13.43 25.92 2.78
N ASN A 89 14.22 25.57 1.77
CA ASN A 89 14.35 26.34 0.52
C ASN A 89 13.31 26.02 -0.54
N THR A 90 12.38 25.13 -0.27
CA THR A 90 11.29 24.83 -1.19
C THR A 90 9.96 25.25 -0.57
N GLN A 91 9.07 25.87 -1.35
CA GLN A 91 7.64 25.99 -1.07
C GLN A 91 6.99 24.58 -0.93
N SER A 92 7.74 23.65 -0.33
CA SER A 92 7.36 22.25 -0.21
C SER A 92 6.26 22.12 0.81
N LYS A 93 5.14 21.58 0.38
CA LYS A 93 4.04 21.22 1.27
C LYS A 93 4.59 20.32 2.39
N LYS A 94 4.24 20.63 3.62
CA LYS A 94 4.67 19.87 4.80
C LYS A 94 4.17 18.43 4.72
N PHE A 95 4.93 17.50 5.28
CA PHE A 95 4.48 16.11 5.41
C PHE A 95 3.20 16.05 6.26
N PRO A 96 2.19 15.25 5.86
CA PRO A 96 0.90 15.19 6.54
C PRO A 96 1.03 14.80 8.03
N LYS A 97 0.50 15.61 8.91
CA LYS A 97 0.58 15.40 10.37
C LYS A 97 -0.16 14.12 10.82
N ASN A 98 -1.26 13.79 10.16
CA ASN A 98 -2.02 12.56 10.43
C ASN A 98 -1.19 11.31 10.12
N TYR A 99 -0.46 11.27 9.00
CA TYR A 99 0.50 10.19 8.70
C TYR A 99 1.61 10.09 9.75
N LEU A 100 2.24 11.20 10.08
CA LEU A 100 3.30 11.21 11.10
C LEU A 100 2.80 10.71 12.45
N THR A 101 1.56 11.05 12.81
CA THR A 101 0.94 10.54 14.05
C THR A 101 0.79 9.01 14.02
N GLN A 102 0.35 8.42 12.90
CA GLN A 102 0.21 6.96 12.78
C GLN A 102 1.57 6.26 12.77
N ILE A 103 2.56 6.82 12.08
CA ILE A 103 3.93 6.30 12.08
C ILE A 103 4.49 6.30 13.51
N ASN A 104 4.39 7.41 14.23
CA ASN A 104 4.84 7.48 15.61
C ASN A 104 4.09 6.48 16.51
N LYS A 105 2.78 6.31 16.34
CA LYS A 105 2.02 5.28 17.11
C LYS A 105 2.52 3.87 16.83
N LYS A 106 2.86 3.54 15.58
CA LYS A 106 3.38 2.23 15.18
C LYS A 106 4.71 1.90 15.86
N TYR A 107 5.61 2.87 15.93
CA TYR A 107 7.00 2.65 16.35
C TYR A 107 7.33 3.09 17.76
N LYS A 108 6.51 3.93 18.39
CA LYS A 108 6.73 4.41 19.76
C LYS A 108 6.85 3.25 20.74
N ASN A 109 7.88 3.30 21.57
CA ASN A 109 8.22 2.28 22.55
C ASN A 109 8.63 0.91 21.97
N SER A 110 8.77 0.77 20.66
CA SER A 110 9.39 -0.42 20.07
C SER A 110 10.86 -0.51 20.47
N ILE A 111 11.39 -1.71 20.51
CA ILE A 111 12.81 -1.93 20.74
C ILE A 111 13.58 -1.24 19.61
N PHE A 112 14.55 -0.40 20.00
CA PHE A 112 15.41 0.25 19.04
C PHE A 112 16.51 -0.73 18.58
N ASN A 113 16.52 -0.99 17.29
CA ASN A 113 17.56 -1.78 16.61
C ASN A 113 17.63 -1.39 15.13
N GLN A 114 18.65 -1.88 14.42
CA GLN A 114 18.86 -1.59 13.00
C GLN A 114 17.67 -2.01 12.15
N LYS A 115 17.03 -3.14 12.46
CA LYS A 115 15.84 -3.62 11.75
C LYS A 115 14.67 -2.63 11.86
N THR A 116 14.49 -2.01 13.02
CA THR A 116 13.44 -0.97 13.21
C THR A 116 13.73 0.26 12.34
N VAL A 117 15.00 0.69 12.27
CA VAL A 117 15.40 1.83 11.43
C VAL A 117 15.17 1.50 9.95
N GLU A 118 15.53 0.30 9.53
CA GLU A 118 15.31 -0.16 8.15
C GLU A 118 13.81 -0.22 7.81
N GLN A 119 12.96 -0.73 8.70
CA GLN A 119 11.51 -0.73 8.52
C GLN A 119 10.95 0.68 8.37
N ILE A 120 11.40 1.63 9.20
CA ILE A 120 11.03 3.04 9.09
C ILE A 120 11.46 3.59 7.73
N HIS A 121 12.70 3.31 7.31
CA HIS A 121 13.20 3.71 5.99
C HIS A 121 12.30 3.18 4.87
N GLN A 122 11.92 1.91 4.90
CA GLN A 122 11.04 1.29 3.89
C GLN A 122 9.61 1.87 3.93
N ASP A 123 9.08 2.13 5.13
CA ASP A 123 7.76 2.75 5.25
C ASP A 123 7.73 4.12 4.56
N PHE A 124 8.72 4.98 4.81
CA PHE A 124 8.79 6.29 4.15
C PHE A 124 9.04 6.19 2.65
N LYS A 125 9.80 5.20 2.20
CA LYS A 125 10.05 4.93 0.78
C LYS A 125 8.79 4.48 0.04
N SER A 126 7.82 3.91 0.75
CA SER A 126 6.55 3.44 0.19
C SER A 126 5.54 4.57 -0.09
N PHE A 127 5.72 5.76 0.48
CA PHE A 127 4.82 6.87 0.23
C PHE A 127 5.06 7.49 -1.14
N GLY A 128 3.98 7.58 -1.95
CA GLY A 128 4.04 8.08 -3.33
C GLY A 128 4.40 9.56 -3.46
N PHE A 129 4.14 10.36 -2.43
CA PHE A 129 4.22 11.84 -2.46
C PHE A 129 5.49 12.43 -1.82
N VAL A 130 6.43 11.61 -1.34
CA VAL A 130 7.71 12.05 -0.80
C VAL A 130 8.87 11.16 -1.25
N ASN A 131 10.06 11.74 -1.30
CA ASN A 131 11.33 11.03 -1.42
C ASN A 131 12.14 11.22 -0.15
N GLN A 132 12.91 10.20 0.23
CA GLN A 132 13.92 10.34 1.26
C GLN A 132 15.22 10.86 0.64
N VAL A 133 15.73 11.96 1.18
CA VAL A 133 16.99 12.58 0.73
C VAL A 133 18.19 11.74 1.13
N LYS A 134 18.12 11.12 2.32
CA LYS A 134 19.16 10.24 2.85
C LYS A 134 18.57 9.20 3.80
N TYR A 135 19.39 8.22 4.18
CA TYR A 135 19.02 7.24 5.19
C TYR A 135 18.72 7.92 6.53
N PRO A 136 17.76 7.41 7.34
CA PRO A 136 17.40 8.00 8.62
C PRO A 136 18.58 8.15 9.57
N GLU A 137 18.69 9.28 10.23
CA GLU A 137 19.71 9.56 11.25
C GLU A 137 19.15 9.29 12.65
N ILE A 138 20.04 8.83 13.54
CA ILE A 138 19.68 8.46 14.90
C ILE A 138 20.32 9.46 15.85
N LEU A 139 19.52 9.98 16.77
CA LEU A 139 20.01 10.79 17.90
C LEU A 139 19.77 10.02 19.20
N PHE A 140 20.84 9.65 19.84
CA PHE A 140 20.83 9.15 21.22
C PHE A 140 21.05 10.31 22.19
N THR A 141 20.12 10.48 23.10
CA THR A 141 20.30 11.30 24.30
C THR A 141 20.40 10.39 25.52
N LYS A 142 20.66 10.95 26.71
CA LYS A 142 20.72 10.15 27.94
C LYS A 142 19.48 9.27 28.10
N ASP A 143 18.28 9.84 27.88
CA ASP A 143 17.01 9.17 28.19
C ASP A 143 16.11 8.94 26.96
N SER A 144 16.55 9.29 25.75
CA SER A 144 15.73 9.15 24.56
C SER A 144 16.50 8.71 23.34
N THR A 145 15.78 8.01 22.43
CA THR A 145 16.26 7.65 21.11
C THR A 145 15.29 8.24 20.08
N ARG A 146 15.77 9.09 19.20
CA ARG A 146 14.99 9.76 18.18
C ARG A 146 15.54 9.45 16.81
N ILE A 147 14.65 9.30 15.82
CA ILE A 147 15.01 9.09 14.43
C ILE A 147 14.61 10.33 13.65
N TYR A 148 15.55 10.87 12.88
CA TYR A 148 15.31 11.96 11.93
C TYR A 148 15.21 11.39 10.53
N VAL A 149 14.10 11.65 9.86
CA VAL A 149 13.87 11.29 8.47
C VAL A 149 13.88 12.57 7.64
N TYR A 150 14.72 12.59 6.63
CA TYR A 150 14.90 13.74 5.75
C TYR A 150 14.12 13.53 4.46
N LEU A 151 13.12 14.38 4.24
CA LEU A 151 12.17 14.24 3.14
C LEU A 151 12.20 15.46 2.22
N GLU A 152 11.98 15.19 0.94
CA GLU A 152 11.62 16.17 -0.07
C GLU A 152 10.30 15.79 -0.74
N LYS A 153 9.67 16.77 -1.38
CA LYS A 153 8.44 16.53 -2.13
C LYS A 153 8.74 15.68 -3.37
N LYS A 154 7.95 14.65 -3.58
CA LYS A 154 7.94 13.89 -4.84
C LYS A 154 6.78 14.38 -5.72
N ASN A 155 7.01 14.50 -7.02
CA ASN A 155 5.94 14.75 -7.98
C ASN A 155 5.15 13.46 -8.18
N SER A 156 4.03 13.34 -7.47
CA SER A 156 3.14 12.17 -7.51
C SER A 156 1.86 12.44 -8.30
N ASN A 157 1.64 13.71 -8.67
CA ASN A 157 0.51 14.06 -9.51
C ASN A 157 0.78 13.63 -10.94
N THR A 158 -0.18 12.94 -11.53
CA THR A 158 -0.12 12.50 -12.91
C THR A 158 -1.30 13.05 -13.70
N PHE A 159 -1.02 13.45 -14.91
CA PHE A 159 -2.03 13.81 -15.89
C PHE A 159 -1.63 13.17 -17.22
N ASP A 160 -2.55 12.41 -17.79
CA ASP A 160 -2.39 11.78 -19.09
C ASP A 160 -3.69 11.94 -19.88
N GLY A 161 -3.59 12.03 -21.19
CA GLY A 161 -4.77 12.10 -22.02
C GLY A 161 -4.54 12.74 -23.37
N PHE A 162 -5.53 12.56 -24.21
CA PHE A 162 -5.65 13.28 -25.47
C PHE A 162 -7.13 13.56 -25.77
N VAL A 163 -7.38 14.60 -26.55
CA VAL A 163 -8.71 14.94 -27.07
C VAL A 163 -8.60 15.12 -28.57
N GLY A 164 -9.35 14.33 -29.31
CA GLY A 164 -9.49 14.40 -30.75
C GLY A 164 -10.87 14.85 -31.19
N PHE A 165 -10.99 15.30 -32.41
CA PHE A 165 -12.25 15.69 -33.03
C PHE A 165 -12.44 14.85 -34.28
N SER A 166 -13.61 14.32 -34.48
CA SER A 166 -14.02 13.64 -35.69
C SER A 166 -15.41 14.13 -36.15
N ASN A 167 -15.68 14.04 -37.43
CA ASN A 167 -17.04 14.27 -37.93
C ASN A 167 -17.74 12.91 -38.03
N ASN A 168 -18.94 12.82 -37.47
CA ASN A 168 -19.79 11.67 -37.72
C ASN A 168 -20.50 11.80 -39.09
N GLU A 169 -21.23 10.75 -39.50
CA GLU A 169 -21.97 10.71 -40.76
C GLU A 169 -22.97 11.88 -40.93
N THR A 170 -23.44 12.45 -39.83
CA THR A 170 -24.34 13.61 -39.80
C THR A 170 -23.61 14.95 -39.83
N LYS A 171 -22.31 14.98 -40.09
CA LYS A 171 -21.44 16.18 -40.08
C LYS A 171 -21.38 16.95 -38.78
N LYS A 172 -21.78 16.32 -37.66
CA LYS A 172 -21.61 16.89 -36.33
C LYS A 172 -20.21 16.58 -35.81
N ILE A 173 -19.56 17.57 -35.23
CA ILE A 173 -18.28 17.39 -34.54
C ILE A 173 -18.50 16.51 -33.31
N THR A 174 -17.81 15.39 -33.27
CA THR A 174 -17.76 14.50 -32.12
C THR A 174 -16.41 14.56 -31.45
N LEU A 175 -16.39 14.55 -30.11
CA LEU A 175 -15.18 14.47 -29.30
C LEU A 175 -14.85 13.01 -29.05
N ASN A 176 -13.59 12.62 -29.25
CA ASN A 176 -13.05 11.33 -28.85
C ASN A 176 -11.77 11.53 -28.04
N GLY A 177 -11.46 10.61 -27.15
CA GLY A 177 -10.26 10.68 -26.33
C GLY A 177 -10.47 10.25 -24.88
N TYR A 178 -9.46 10.51 -24.07
CA TYR A 178 -9.52 10.27 -22.64
C TYR A 178 -8.70 11.32 -21.87
N LEU A 179 -9.04 11.49 -20.61
CA LEU A 179 -8.29 12.24 -19.61
C LEU A 179 -8.18 11.36 -18.37
N ASP A 180 -6.97 11.22 -17.84
CA ASP A 180 -6.64 10.52 -16.60
C ASP A 180 -5.83 11.44 -15.68
N LEU A 181 -6.44 11.89 -14.60
CA LEU A 181 -5.85 12.79 -13.62
C LEU A 181 -5.79 12.10 -12.27
N LYS A 182 -4.61 12.04 -11.67
CA LYS A 182 -4.40 11.60 -10.30
C LYS A 182 -3.63 12.65 -9.54
N LEU A 183 -4.18 13.09 -8.43
CA LEU A 183 -3.59 14.09 -7.54
C LEU A 183 -3.43 13.49 -6.15
N GLU A 184 -2.22 13.62 -5.58
CA GLU A 184 -1.89 13.08 -4.27
C GLU A 184 -1.38 14.20 -3.34
N ASN A 185 -1.89 14.22 -2.12
CA ASN A 185 -1.43 15.11 -1.06
C ASN A 185 -1.45 16.61 -1.45
N ILE A 186 -2.46 17.07 -2.17
CA ILE A 186 -2.61 18.49 -2.53
C ILE A 186 -3.01 19.31 -1.31
N LEU A 187 -3.89 18.77 -0.46
CA LEU A 187 -4.39 19.41 0.76
C LEU A 187 -3.52 19.15 1.99
N VAL A 188 -2.36 18.50 1.81
CA VAL A 188 -1.43 18.15 2.91
C VAL A 188 -2.05 17.23 3.96
N SER A 189 -3.01 16.41 3.56
CA SER A 189 -3.64 15.38 4.41
C SER A 189 -3.32 13.95 3.97
N GLY A 190 -2.56 13.81 2.86
CA GLY A 190 -2.22 12.54 2.25
C GLY A 190 -3.37 11.95 1.45
N GLU A 191 -4.32 12.78 1.06
CA GLU A 191 -5.47 12.42 0.25
C GLU A 191 -5.05 12.06 -1.19
N THR A 192 -5.90 11.23 -1.82
CA THR A 192 -5.83 10.90 -3.24
C THR A 192 -7.11 11.32 -3.93
N LEU A 193 -7.00 12.10 -4.99
CA LEU A 193 -8.10 12.44 -5.88
C LEU A 193 -7.79 11.86 -7.25
N SER A 194 -8.77 11.16 -7.84
CA SER A 194 -8.66 10.61 -9.18
C SER A 194 -9.86 11.04 -10.02
N LEU A 195 -9.59 11.40 -11.27
CA LEU A 195 -10.60 11.71 -12.25
C LEU A 195 -10.23 11.04 -13.57
N TYR A 196 -11.15 10.28 -14.11
CA TYR A 196 -10.99 9.62 -15.41
C TYR A 196 -12.21 9.91 -16.27
N TRP A 197 -11.96 10.35 -17.48
CA TRP A 197 -12.97 10.53 -18.50
C TRP A 197 -12.52 9.88 -19.81
N LYS A 198 -13.44 9.23 -20.51
CA LYS A 198 -13.17 8.61 -21.82
C LYS A 198 -14.42 8.67 -22.68
N THR A 199 -14.24 8.93 -23.97
CA THR A 199 -15.25 8.80 -25.00
C THR A 199 -14.63 8.24 -26.28
N ASP A 200 -15.34 7.35 -26.95
CA ASP A 200 -14.93 6.76 -28.22
C ASP A 200 -15.39 7.55 -29.45
N GLY A 201 -16.14 8.63 -29.22
CA GLY A 201 -16.73 9.45 -30.29
C GLY A 201 -18.07 8.92 -30.80
N ASN A 202 -18.44 7.68 -30.52
CA ASN A 202 -19.63 6.99 -30.98
C ASN A 202 -20.62 6.72 -29.82
N ASP A 203 -20.81 7.72 -28.97
CA ASP A 203 -21.79 7.69 -27.89
C ASP A 203 -21.45 6.87 -26.65
N GLN A 204 -20.36 6.07 -26.66
CA GLN A 204 -19.90 5.45 -25.43
C GLN A 204 -19.09 6.44 -24.59
N LYS A 205 -19.51 6.69 -23.36
CA LYS A 205 -18.88 7.64 -22.44
C LYS A 205 -18.68 7.03 -21.08
N THR A 206 -17.48 7.22 -20.53
CA THR A 206 -17.16 6.82 -19.16
C THR A 206 -16.62 8.03 -18.40
N PHE A 207 -17.16 8.27 -17.22
CA PHE A 207 -16.62 9.24 -16.27
C PHE A 207 -16.48 8.55 -14.91
N LYS A 208 -15.33 8.72 -14.26
CA LYS A 208 -15.06 8.23 -12.91
C LYS A 208 -14.38 9.32 -12.11
N ALA A 209 -14.87 9.58 -10.92
CA ALA A 209 -14.21 10.45 -9.96
C ALA A 209 -14.19 9.80 -8.58
N SER A 210 -13.08 9.92 -7.87
CA SER A 210 -12.97 9.42 -6.51
C SER A 210 -12.07 10.31 -5.67
N ILE A 211 -12.38 10.37 -4.38
CA ILE A 211 -11.54 10.99 -3.36
C ILE A 211 -11.38 10.02 -2.20
N GLU A 212 -10.16 9.84 -1.73
CA GLU A 212 -9.85 9.10 -0.51
C GLU A 212 -9.11 9.99 0.47
N LEU A 213 -9.65 10.11 1.67
CA LEU A 213 -9.12 10.88 2.80
C LEU A 213 -8.64 9.91 3.88
N PRO A 214 -7.33 9.67 4.00
CA PRO A 214 -6.78 8.74 4.99
C PRO A 214 -6.65 9.39 6.36
N TYR A 215 -6.65 8.57 7.40
CA TYR A 215 -6.30 8.95 8.77
C TYR A 215 -7.09 10.15 9.33
N LEU A 216 -8.39 10.16 9.11
CA LEU A 216 -9.28 11.19 9.62
C LEU A 216 -9.09 11.36 11.14
N PHE A 217 -9.06 12.60 11.62
CA PHE A 217 -8.89 12.92 13.04
C PHE A 217 -7.67 12.27 13.70
N LYS A 218 -6.62 11.97 12.92
CA LYS A 218 -5.41 11.25 13.37
C LYS A 218 -5.70 9.83 13.88
N THR A 219 -6.79 9.21 13.41
CA THR A 219 -7.16 7.82 13.65
C THR A 219 -6.72 6.94 12.47
N PRO A 220 -6.74 5.60 12.59
CA PRO A 220 -6.53 4.73 11.43
C PRO A 220 -7.75 4.61 10.51
N ILE A 221 -8.72 5.50 10.65
CA ILE A 221 -9.94 5.52 9.85
C ILE A 221 -9.79 6.55 8.72
N GLY A 222 -10.30 6.21 7.54
CA GLY A 222 -10.39 7.10 6.39
C GLY A 222 -11.79 7.07 5.78
N LEU A 223 -12.00 7.92 4.81
CA LEU A 223 -13.22 8.01 4.01
C LEU A 223 -12.86 7.97 2.54
N LYS A 224 -13.54 7.14 1.78
CA LYS A 224 -13.44 7.10 0.33
C LYS A 224 -14.82 7.29 -0.27
N THR A 225 -14.92 8.19 -1.24
CA THR A 225 -16.13 8.39 -2.03
C THR A 225 -15.81 8.28 -3.50
N GLN A 226 -16.75 7.73 -4.27
CA GLN A 226 -16.57 7.59 -5.71
C GLN A 226 -17.90 7.72 -6.45
N ILE A 227 -17.82 8.26 -7.65
CA ILE A 227 -18.90 8.29 -8.63
C ILE A 227 -18.37 7.75 -9.95
N GLN A 228 -19.15 6.95 -10.62
CA GLN A 228 -18.88 6.47 -11.97
C GLN A 228 -20.13 6.63 -12.81
N VAL A 229 -20.01 7.27 -13.94
CA VAL A 229 -21.06 7.35 -14.96
C VAL A 229 -20.58 6.58 -16.19
N PHE A 230 -21.38 5.65 -16.63
CA PHE A 230 -21.17 4.91 -17.87
C PHE A 230 -22.41 5.06 -18.75
N ARG A 231 -22.23 5.53 -19.97
CA ARG A 231 -23.26 5.62 -20.97
C ARG A 231 -22.90 4.73 -22.14
N GLN A 232 -23.84 3.88 -22.54
CA GLN A 232 -23.74 3.03 -23.72
C GLN A 232 -24.60 3.61 -24.81
N ASP A 233 -23.97 4.26 -25.78
CA ASP A 233 -24.63 4.90 -26.94
C ASP A 233 -25.96 5.61 -26.60
N THR A 234 -27.04 5.29 -27.31
CA THR A 234 -28.39 5.79 -27.07
C THR A 234 -29.25 4.82 -26.25
N THR A 235 -28.65 3.72 -25.73
CA THR A 235 -29.47 2.67 -25.09
C THR A 235 -29.67 2.91 -23.60
N PHE A 236 -28.60 3.06 -22.81
CA PHE A 236 -28.76 3.26 -21.38
C PHE A 236 -27.58 4.04 -20.75
N GLN A 237 -27.81 4.52 -19.56
CA GLN A 237 -26.78 5.14 -18.72
C GLN A 237 -26.84 4.60 -17.30
N ASN A 238 -25.70 4.21 -16.75
CA ASN A 238 -25.52 3.78 -15.38
C ASN A 238 -24.75 4.85 -14.59
N THR A 239 -25.29 5.27 -13.46
CA THR A 239 -24.61 6.12 -12.49
C THR A 239 -24.42 5.33 -11.20
N LYS A 240 -23.18 5.01 -10.90
CA LYS A 240 -22.77 4.28 -9.70
C LYS A 240 -22.15 5.25 -8.71
N THR A 241 -22.63 5.24 -7.48
CA THR A 241 -22.05 5.99 -6.36
C THR A 241 -21.65 5.04 -5.25
N ALA A 242 -20.58 5.34 -4.54
CA ALA A 242 -20.18 4.58 -3.36
C ALA A 242 -19.53 5.49 -2.32
N ILE A 243 -19.74 5.10 -1.07
CA ILE A 243 -19.16 5.70 0.12
C ILE A 243 -18.62 4.59 1.00
N ASP A 244 -17.34 4.66 1.35
CA ASP A 244 -16.65 3.64 2.11
C ASP A 244 -15.91 4.26 3.30
N LEU A 245 -16.14 3.72 4.49
CA LEU A 245 -15.25 3.92 5.63
C LEU A 245 -14.08 2.95 5.51
N SER A 246 -12.87 3.47 5.49
CA SER A 246 -11.65 2.66 5.44
C SER A 246 -10.99 2.54 6.81
N TYR A 247 -10.44 1.37 7.10
CA TYR A 247 -9.58 1.11 8.24
C TYR A 247 -8.19 0.72 7.73
N PHE A 248 -7.18 1.50 8.07
CA PHE A 248 -5.79 1.29 7.68
C PHE A 248 -5.11 0.39 8.73
N ALA A 249 -5.08 -0.92 8.49
CA ALA A 249 -4.34 -1.85 9.35
C ALA A 249 -2.84 -1.56 9.31
N ASN A 250 -2.36 -1.18 8.15
CA ASN A 250 -1.03 -0.61 7.89
C ASN A 250 -1.05 0.17 6.56
N TYR A 251 0.10 0.71 6.11
CA TYR A 251 0.16 1.52 4.87
C TYR A 251 -0.21 0.73 3.60
N ASN A 252 -0.05 -0.58 3.64
CA ASN A 252 -0.24 -1.46 2.49
C ASN A 252 -1.54 -2.26 2.56
N THR A 253 -2.26 -2.22 3.69
CA THR A 253 -3.43 -3.06 3.95
C THR A 253 -4.57 -2.22 4.50
N ARG A 254 -5.69 -2.27 3.81
CA ARG A 254 -6.90 -1.51 4.13
C ARG A 254 -8.11 -2.41 4.09
N PHE A 255 -9.03 -2.17 4.98
CA PHE A 255 -10.36 -2.76 4.99
C PHE A 255 -11.38 -1.65 4.79
N TYR A 256 -12.46 -1.95 4.08
CA TYR A 256 -13.52 -1.00 3.84
C TYR A 256 -14.86 -1.60 4.24
N LEU A 257 -15.70 -0.76 4.82
CA LEU A 257 -17.14 -1.01 5.00
C LEU A 257 -17.86 0.10 4.29
N GLY A 258 -18.71 -0.24 3.32
CA GLY A 258 -19.28 0.76 2.44
C GLY A 258 -20.73 0.51 2.05
N TYR A 259 -21.26 1.52 1.42
CA TYR A 259 -22.54 1.49 0.73
C TYR A 259 -22.31 1.89 -0.72
N GLN A 260 -22.87 1.12 -1.64
CA GLN A 260 -22.80 1.34 -3.07
C GLN A 260 -24.22 1.32 -3.65
N GLY A 261 -24.53 2.29 -4.49
CA GLY A 261 -25.77 2.32 -5.27
C GLY A 261 -25.46 2.48 -6.76
N THR A 262 -26.30 1.90 -7.59
CA THR A 262 -26.31 2.16 -9.04
C THR A 262 -27.73 2.51 -9.47
N GLU A 263 -27.85 3.62 -10.14
CA GLU A 263 -29.06 4.04 -10.84
C GLU A 263 -28.82 3.88 -12.34
N SER A 264 -29.73 3.17 -13.00
CA SER A 264 -29.69 2.94 -14.43
C SER A 264 -30.92 3.47 -15.09
N SER A 265 -30.73 4.20 -16.18
CA SER A 265 -31.81 4.74 -17.01
C SER A 265 -31.73 4.16 -18.41
N ASP A 266 -32.85 3.59 -18.89
CA ASP A 266 -33.06 3.27 -20.30
C ASP A 266 -33.33 4.58 -21.06
N ILE A 267 -32.39 5.01 -21.91
CA ILE A 267 -32.48 6.29 -22.63
C ILE A 267 -33.62 6.28 -23.65
N GLN A 268 -33.96 5.11 -24.15
CA GLN A 268 -35.03 4.95 -25.16
C GLN A 268 -36.42 4.81 -24.52
N ASN A 269 -36.50 4.69 -23.19
CA ASN A 269 -37.72 4.50 -22.40
C ASN A 269 -38.57 3.28 -22.84
N LEU A 270 -37.93 2.25 -23.39
CA LEU A 270 -38.61 1.02 -23.81
C LEU A 270 -38.92 0.10 -22.64
N ASN A 271 -38.10 0.18 -21.58
CA ASN A 271 -38.21 -0.64 -20.35
C ASN A 271 -38.55 -2.11 -20.64
N SER A 272 -37.76 -2.68 -21.54
CA SER A 272 -37.93 -4.06 -21.99
C SER A 272 -37.41 -5.05 -20.94
N ASN A 273 -37.65 -6.33 -21.11
CA ASN A 273 -37.07 -7.37 -20.24
C ASN A 273 -35.56 -7.47 -20.34
N LEU A 274 -34.93 -6.85 -21.36
CA LEU A 274 -33.47 -6.85 -21.60
C LEU A 274 -32.83 -5.59 -21.05
N ILE A 275 -33.45 -4.43 -21.20
CA ILE A 275 -32.92 -3.14 -20.73
C ILE A 275 -34.08 -2.42 -20.01
N SER A 276 -33.89 -2.11 -18.75
CA SER A 276 -34.92 -1.48 -17.91
C SER A 276 -34.30 -0.48 -16.97
N ASP A 277 -35.04 0.51 -16.56
CA ASP A 277 -34.68 1.36 -15.44
C ASP A 277 -34.54 0.53 -14.18
N PHE A 278 -33.47 0.73 -13.46
CA PHE A 278 -33.32 0.06 -12.17
C PHE A 278 -32.51 0.91 -11.17
N ASN A 279 -32.75 0.62 -9.90
CA ASN A 279 -31.92 1.07 -8.79
C ASN A 279 -31.46 -0.15 -8.01
N ASN A 280 -30.14 -0.30 -7.85
CA ASN A 280 -29.60 -1.28 -6.92
C ASN A 280 -28.85 -0.61 -5.76
N SER A 281 -28.78 -1.31 -4.65
CA SER A 281 -28.03 -0.89 -3.48
C SER A 281 -27.39 -2.08 -2.79
N PHE A 282 -26.13 -1.92 -2.39
CA PHE A 282 -25.32 -2.94 -1.70
C PHE A 282 -24.67 -2.36 -0.46
N ILE A 283 -24.67 -3.14 0.62
CA ILE A 283 -23.71 -2.98 1.70
C ILE A 283 -22.50 -3.83 1.32
N THR A 284 -21.33 -3.21 1.30
CA THR A 284 -20.10 -3.85 0.83
C THR A 284 -19.06 -3.92 1.93
N THR A 285 -18.29 -5.00 1.94
CA THR A 285 -17.03 -5.07 2.67
C THR A 285 -15.91 -5.36 1.67
N SER A 286 -14.78 -4.68 1.84
CA SER A 286 -13.68 -4.82 0.88
C SER A 286 -12.34 -4.86 1.59
N PHE A 287 -11.38 -5.50 0.94
CA PHE A 287 -9.99 -5.63 1.35
C PHE A 287 -9.09 -5.13 0.21
N ASP A 288 -8.13 -4.29 0.53
CA ASP A 288 -7.12 -3.77 -0.39
C ASP A 288 -5.72 -4.01 0.20
N PHE A 289 -4.89 -4.70 -0.55
CA PHE A 289 -3.50 -4.94 -0.21
C PHE A 289 -2.61 -4.57 -1.39
N THR A 290 -1.59 -3.75 -1.13
CA THR A 290 -0.60 -3.37 -2.14
C THR A 290 0.80 -3.53 -1.58
N LYS A 291 1.60 -4.40 -2.21
CA LYS A 291 3.02 -4.56 -1.92
C LYS A 291 3.85 -3.84 -2.98
N PRO A 292 4.46 -2.70 -2.65
CA PRO A 292 5.34 -2.00 -3.58
C PRO A 292 6.65 -2.76 -3.81
N GLU A 293 7.29 -2.50 -4.95
CA GLU A 293 8.67 -2.88 -5.25
C GLU A 293 9.47 -1.61 -5.55
N THR A 294 10.25 -1.19 -4.57
CA THR A 294 10.93 0.11 -4.63
C THR A 294 12.16 0.12 -5.51
N ASN A 295 12.68 -1.04 -5.88
CA ASN A 295 13.91 -1.18 -6.67
C ASN A 295 13.65 -1.45 -8.17
N ASN A 296 12.39 -1.59 -8.58
CA ASN A 296 12.01 -1.82 -9.97
C ASN A 296 11.14 -0.68 -10.49
N LEU A 297 11.69 0.14 -11.39
CA LEU A 297 10.98 1.29 -11.96
C LEU A 297 9.93 0.89 -13.00
N THR A 298 10.12 -0.23 -13.69
CA THR A 298 9.19 -0.71 -14.73
C THR A 298 7.94 -1.33 -14.11
N PHE A 299 8.11 -2.10 -13.04
CA PHE A 299 7.03 -2.73 -12.30
C PHE A 299 7.12 -2.36 -10.82
N PRO A 300 6.69 -1.15 -10.43
CA PRO A 300 6.85 -0.64 -9.07
C PRO A 300 5.91 -1.29 -8.05
N ILE A 301 5.02 -2.17 -8.49
CA ILE A 301 4.11 -2.95 -7.64
C ILE A 301 4.41 -4.42 -7.83
N LYS A 302 4.84 -5.08 -6.74
CA LYS A 302 5.06 -6.52 -6.72
C LYS A 302 3.74 -7.29 -6.68
N SER A 303 2.83 -6.87 -5.81
CA SER A 303 1.51 -7.51 -5.67
C SER A 303 0.46 -6.47 -5.32
N LYS A 304 -0.72 -6.62 -5.89
CA LYS A 304 -1.90 -5.86 -5.49
C LYS A 304 -3.10 -6.79 -5.50
N ILE A 305 -3.89 -6.77 -4.44
CA ILE A 305 -5.12 -7.56 -4.30
C ILE A 305 -6.20 -6.61 -3.80
N PHE A 306 -7.29 -6.56 -4.54
CA PHE A 306 -8.52 -5.93 -4.10
C PHE A 306 -9.63 -6.99 -4.15
N ALA A 307 -10.33 -7.18 -3.05
CA ALA A 307 -11.48 -8.08 -2.96
C ALA A 307 -12.65 -7.35 -2.31
N SER A 308 -13.82 -7.45 -2.90
CA SER A 308 -15.04 -6.84 -2.39
C SER A 308 -16.20 -7.84 -2.46
N ILE A 309 -16.98 -7.89 -1.40
CA ILE A 309 -18.20 -8.67 -1.32
C ILE A 309 -19.34 -7.70 -0.96
N GLY A 310 -20.46 -7.83 -1.64
CA GLY A 310 -21.65 -7.02 -1.43
C GLY A 310 -22.92 -7.85 -1.32
N ILE A 311 -23.78 -7.50 -0.39
CA ILE A 311 -25.15 -7.99 -0.31
C ILE A 311 -26.11 -6.83 -0.50
N GLY A 312 -27.11 -7.05 -1.30
CA GLY A 312 -27.97 -5.95 -1.68
C GLY A 312 -29.26 -6.37 -2.38
N LYS A 313 -29.86 -5.42 -3.02
CA LYS A 313 -31.12 -5.60 -3.75
C LYS A 313 -31.15 -4.66 -4.95
N ARG A 314 -31.88 -5.11 -5.98
CA ARG A 314 -32.24 -4.32 -7.15
C ARG A 314 -33.77 -4.14 -7.19
N LYS A 315 -34.20 -2.92 -7.41
CA LYS A 315 -35.57 -2.56 -7.78
C LYS A 315 -35.59 -2.23 -9.26
N THR A 316 -36.48 -2.86 -9.99
CA THR A 316 -36.67 -2.64 -11.42
C THR A 316 -38.09 -2.12 -11.64
N ASN A 317 -38.21 -1.06 -12.42
CA ASN A 317 -39.54 -0.54 -12.86
C ASN A 317 -39.73 -1.00 -14.30
N THR A 318 -40.50 -2.07 -14.48
CA THR A 318 -41.04 -2.46 -15.80
C THR A 318 -42.39 -1.82 -16.03
N LEU A 319 -42.84 -1.77 -17.29
CA LEU A 319 -44.11 -1.15 -17.66
C LEU A 319 -45.35 -1.73 -16.91
N SER A 320 -45.23 -2.91 -16.30
CA SER A 320 -46.32 -3.61 -15.64
C SER A 320 -46.17 -3.81 -14.13
N GLU A 321 -44.94 -3.85 -13.59
CA GLU A 321 -44.74 -4.13 -12.15
C GLU A 321 -43.35 -3.64 -11.66
N SER A 322 -43.29 -3.18 -10.41
CA SER A 322 -42.04 -2.99 -9.71
C SER A 322 -41.62 -4.29 -9.02
N SER A 323 -40.49 -4.84 -9.38
CA SER A 323 -39.92 -6.05 -8.74
C SER A 323 -38.69 -5.75 -7.93
N GLU A 324 -38.59 -6.38 -6.76
CA GLU A 324 -37.37 -6.32 -5.92
C GLU A 324 -36.67 -7.69 -5.94
N ASN A 325 -35.40 -7.70 -6.31
CA ASN A 325 -34.56 -8.90 -6.35
C ASN A 325 -33.40 -8.77 -5.38
N LYS A 326 -33.19 -9.77 -4.52
CA LYS A 326 -31.99 -9.89 -3.69
C LYS A 326 -30.77 -10.21 -4.56
N GLN A 327 -29.67 -9.59 -4.25
CA GLN A 327 -28.44 -9.73 -5.03
C GLN A 327 -27.23 -9.97 -4.14
N PHE A 328 -26.26 -10.73 -4.67
CA PHE A 328 -24.95 -10.94 -4.07
C PHE A 328 -23.87 -10.62 -5.11
N LEU A 329 -22.92 -9.77 -4.72
CA LEU A 329 -21.86 -9.25 -5.58
C LEU A 329 -20.50 -9.67 -5.04
N VAL A 330 -19.62 -10.15 -5.91
CA VAL A 330 -18.20 -10.38 -5.61
C VAL A 330 -17.34 -9.74 -6.69
N ASN A 331 -16.28 -9.08 -6.27
CA ASN A 331 -15.33 -8.42 -7.14
C ASN A 331 -13.91 -8.72 -6.64
N ILE A 332 -13.09 -9.37 -7.45
CA ILE A 332 -11.71 -9.72 -7.08
C ILE A 332 -10.78 -9.27 -8.20
N GLN A 333 -9.82 -8.43 -7.85
CA GLN A 333 -8.74 -8.01 -8.75
C GLN A 333 -7.42 -8.38 -8.09
N ALA A 334 -6.57 -9.09 -8.82
CA ALA A 334 -5.27 -9.50 -8.33
C ALA A 334 -4.20 -9.27 -9.39
N THR A 335 -3.12 -8.63 -8.99
CA THR A 335 -1.93 -8.49 -9.84
C THR A 335 -0.71 -9.00 -9.09
N HIS A 336 0.18 -9.67 -9.81
CA HIS A 336 1.46 -10.09 -9.25
C HIS A 336 2.55 -10.04 -10.31
N THR A 337 3.73 -9.54 -9.92
CA THR A 337 4.92 -9.53 -10.77
C THR A 337 5.95 -10.50 -10.23
N PHE A 338 6.29 -11.49 -11.01
CA PHE A 338 7.41 -12.42 -10.76
C PHE A 338 8.66 -11.87 -11.42
N TYR A 339 9.65 -11.48 -10.62
CA TYR A 339 10.95 -11.02 -11.13
C TYR A 339 11.86 -12.23 -11.32
N LEU A 340 12.08 -12.64 -12.57
CA LEU A 340 12.94 -13.78 -12.89
C LEU A 340 14.41 -13.42 -12.79
N ASN A 341 14.75 -12.22 -13.24
CA ASN A 341 16.09 -11.63 -13.12
C ASN A 341 16.00 -10.10 -13.30
N LYS A 342 17.15 -9.40 -13.37
CA LYS A 342 17.19 -7.93 -13.52
C LYS A 342 16.51 -7.38 -14.79
N LYS A 343 16.35 -8.21 -15.82
CA LYS A 343 15.82 -7.79 -17.13
C LYS A 343 14.44 -8.38 -17.45
N ASN A 344 14.09 -9.53 -16.83
CA ASN A 344 12.90 -10.29 -17.20
C ASN A 344 11.96 -10.43 -16.00
N SER A 345 10.69 -10.17 -16.26
CA SER A 345 9.60 -10.37 -15.29
C SER A 345 8.35 -10.89 -15.98
N ILE A 346 7.53 -11.61 -15.23
CA ILE A 346 6.20 -12.06 -15.65
C ILE A 346 5.18 -11.29 -14.82
N TYR A 347 4.33 -10.52 -15.49
CA TYR A 347 3.23 -9.79 -14.89
C TYR A 347 1.92 -10.52 -15.13
N ILE A 348 1.24 -10.87 -14.06
CA ILE A 348 -0.08 -11.52 -14.08
C ILE A 348 -1.10 -10.54 -13.54
N ASN A 349 -2.18 -10.33 -14.29
CA ASN A 349 -3.33 -9.55 -13.89
C ASN A 349 -4.59 -10.39 -14.06
N SER A 350 -5.38 -10.52 -12.99
CA SER A 350 -6.64 -11.26 -12.99
C SER A 350 -7.75 -10.35 -12.46
N GLN A 351 -8.88 -10.34 -13.17
CA GLN A 351 -10.08 -9.61 -12.77
C GLN A 351 -11.27 -10.55 -12.84
N ASN A 352 -11.96 -10.71 -11.72
CA ASN A 352 -13.09 -11.63 -11.57
C ASN A 352 -14.26 -10.88 -10.95
N ASN A 353 -15.41 -10.96 -11.60
CA ASN A 353 -16.65 -10.36 -11.14
C ASN A 353 -17.73 -11.43 -11.12
N TYR A 354 -18.53 -11.43 -10.08
CA TYR A 354 -19.66 -12.34 -9.93
C TYR A 354 -20.85 -11.58 -9.38
N LEU A 355 -21.97 -11.71 -10.05
CA LEU A 355 -23.25 -11.18 -9.61
C LEU A 355 -24.27 -12.33 -9.59
N LYS A 356 -24.87 -12.58 -8.43
CA LYS A 356 -26.01 -13.48 -8.29
C LYS A 356 -27.28 -12.68 -8.14
N SER A 357 -28.26 -12.97 -9.00
CA SER A 357 -29.61 -12.36 -9.02
C SER A 357 -30.59 -13.40 -9.50
N ASN A 358 -31.88 -13.27 -9.18
CA ASN A 358 -32.91 -14.16 -9.70
C ASN A 358 -33.19 -13.90 -11.18
N HIS A 359 -33.10 -12.63 -11.61
CA HIS A 359 -33.19 -12.22 -13.01
C HIS A 359 -32.02 -11.29 -13.35
N TYR A 360 -31.58 -11.35 -14.60
CA TYR A 360 -30.52 -10.50 -15.13
C TYR A 360 -31.07 -9.60 -16.23
N ILE A 361 -30.61 -8.37 -16.24
CA ILE A 361 -30.88 -7.39 -17.29
C ILE A 361 -29.58 -6.91 -17.90
N THR A 362 -29.55 -6.61 -19.18
CA THR A 362 -28.32 -6.35 -19.93
C THR A 362 -27.54 -5.15 -19.40
N ASN A 363 -28.24 -4.10 -19.00
CA ASN A 363 -27.60 -2.88 -18.50
C ASN A 363 -27.02 -3.01 -17.08
N GLU A 364 -27.21 -4.15 -16.39
CA GLU A 364 -26.60 -4.48 -15.10
C GLU A 364 -25.33 -5.35 -15.21
N LEU A 365 -25.17 -6.06 -16.35
CA LEU A 365 -24.09 -7.03 -16.51
C LEU A 365 -22.72 -6.36 -16.56
N PHE A 366 -21.70 -7.12 -16.14
CA PHE A 366 -20.31 -6.72 -16.30
C PHE A 366 -19.93 -6.67 -17.78
N ARG A 367 -19.10 -5.71 -18.14
CA ARG A 367 -18.66 -5.49 -19.50
C ARG A 367 -17.16 -5.67 -19.63
N PHE A 368 -16.77 -6.25 -20.75
CA PHE A 368 -15.39 -6.54 -21.11
C PHE A 368 -15.10 -6.05 -22.54
N GLY A 369 -13.85 -6.13 -22.92
CA GLY A 369 -13.35 -5.68 -24.22
C GLY A 369 -12.42 -4.50 -24.08
N GLY A 370 -11.60 -4.28 -25.10
CA GLY A 370 -10.64 -3.20 -25.15
C GLY A 370 -9.23 -3.58 -24.70
N PHE A 371 -8.33 -2.62 -24.82
CA PHE A 371 -6.89 -2.83 -24.65
C PHE A 371 -6.50 -3.35 -23.25
N ASN A 372 -7.19 -2.88 -22.21
CA ASN A 372 -6.89 -3.22 -20.82
C ASN A 372 -7.69 -4.43 -20.29
N SER A 373 -8.50 -5.07 -21.13
CA SER A 373 -9.33 -6.22 -20.77
C SER A 373 -9.11 -7.34 -21.81
N VAL A 374 -10.02 -7.54 -22.74
CA VAL A 374 -9.92 -8.57 -23.77
C VAL A 374 -9.52 -7.90 -25.07
N ARG A 375 -8.24 -8.00 -25.45
CA ARG A 375 -7.71 -7.44 -26.69
C ARG A 375 -8.33 -8.11 -27.92
N GLY A 376 -8.57 -7.35 -28.98
CA GLY A 376 -9.24 -7.83 -30.19
C GLY A 376 -10.75 -7.57 -30.21
N PHE A 377 -11.33 -7.13 -29.10
CA PHE A 377 -12.71 -6.67 -29.02
C PHE A 377 -12.76 -5.16 -28.77
N ALA A 378 -13.82 -4.51 -29.24
CA ALA A 378 -14.04 -3.10 -28.94
C ALA A 378 -14.24 -2.89 -27.42
N GLU A 379 -13.99 -1.69 -26.94
CA GLU A 379 -14.11 -1.35 -25.52
C GLU A 379 -15.55 -1.63 -25.03
N ASN A 380 -15.69 -2.38 -23.92
CA ASN A 380 -16.97 -2.75 -23.31
C ASN A 380 -17.98 -3.44 -24.25
N SER A 381 -17.52 -4.11 -25.28
CA SER A 381 -18.40 -4.75 -26.28
C SER A 381 -18.88 -6.16 -25.91
N LEU A 382 -18.28 -6.77 -24.88
CA LEU A 382 -18.62 -8.10 -24.36
C LEU A 382 -19.36 -7.99 -23.04
#